data_3adad3ed719a6845ba5bb92de0cf49cf
#
_entry.id   3adad3ed719a6845ba5bb92de0cf49cf
#
_cell.length_a   1.000
_cell.length_b   1.000
_cell.length_c   1.000
_cell.angle_alpha   90.00
_cell.angle_beta   90.00
_cell.angle_gamma   90.00
#
_symmetry.space_group_name_H-M   'P 1'
#
loop_
_entity.id
_entity.type
_entity.pdbx_description
1 polymer ?
#
loop_
_entity_poly.entity_id
_entity_poly.type
_entity_poly.pdbx_seq_one_letter_code
_entity_poly.pdbx_strand_id
1 'polypeptide(L)'
;YALFKHLTVADNVAFGLTVLPRGQRPAKNIIRQKVAQLLEMVQLAAFGNRYPAQLSGGQQQRVALARALATAPEVVLFDEPFGALDVQVRQDLRLWLKGLQRELGFTGVFVTHDREEALDLADRIVVMRHGAIAQNADPQQLYAAPADAQVFAFMSETQRFPAHLAAHIVHSGRAWVKVEQPLADGNGELALRVQDIELADHPPGHVQLPL
;
A
#
# COMPACT_ATOMS: atom_id res chain seq x y z
N TYR A 1 -7.02 10.33 12.01
CA TYR A 1 -7.86 9.24 12.53
C TYR A 1 -8.96 9.84 13.41
N ALA A 2 -10.21 9.84 12.91
CA ALA A 2 -11.31 10.50 13.61
C ALA A 2 -11.85 9.64 14.79
N LEU A 3 -11.03 9.41 15.82
CA LEU A 3 -11.52 8.84 17.07
C LEU A 3 -12.32 9.87 17.86
N PHE A 4 -13.35 9.42 18.55
CA PHE A 4 -14.13 10.24 19.47
C PHE A 4 -13.30 10.51 20.72
N LYS A 5 -12.77 11.74 20.85
CA LYS A 5 -11.83 12.13 21.89
C LYS A 5 -12.38 12.02 23.31
N HIS A 6 -13.71 12.13 23.46
CA HIS A 6 -14.43 12.08 24.72
C HIS A 6 -14.86 10.66 25.12
N LEU A 7 -14.66 9.66 24.26
CA LEU A 7 -14.93 8.26 24.53
C LEU A 7 -13.65 7.50 24.85
N THR A 8 -13.76 6.47 25.70
CA THR A 8 -12.68 5.54 25.93
C THR A 8 -12.35 4.74 24.66
N VAL A 9 -11.24 4.02 24.66
CA VAL A 9 -10.87 3.09 23.58
C VAL A 9 -11.96 2.04 23.38
N ALA A 10 -12.44 1.42 24.46
CA ALA A 10 -13.51 0.42 24.40
C ALA A 10 -14.82 1.01 23.84
N ASP A 11 -15.19 2.23 24.27
CA ASP A 11 -16.40 2.89 23.79
C ASP A 11 -16.26 3.33 22.31
N ASN A 12 -15.07 3.73 21.87
CA ASN A 12 -14.80 3.98 20.46
C ASN A 12 -15.06 2.72 19.62
N VAL A 13 -14.52 1.58 20.04
CA VAL A 13 -14.71 0.30 19.32
C VAL A 13 -16.19 -0.13 19.37
N ALA A 14 -16.85 0.04 20.51
CA ALA A 14 -18.25 -0.31 20.67
C ALA A 14 -19.21 0.58 19.88
N PHE A 15 -18.79 1.78 19.47
CA PHE A 15 -19.66 2.84 18.98
C PHE A 15 -20.60 2.36 17.87
N GLY A 16 -20.04 1.75 16.81
CA GLY A 16 -20.83 1.28 15.66
C GLY A 16 -21.95 0.30 16.06
N LEU A 17 -21.69 -0.56 17.06
CA LEU A 17 -22.67 -1.51 17.57
C LEU A 17 -23.73 -0.85 18.46
N THR A 18 -23.37 0.21 19.19
CA THR A 18 -24.28 0.89 20.14
C THR A 18 -25.29 1.80 19.45
N VAL A 19 -24.95 2.32 18.26
CA VAL A 19 -25.83 3.21 17.49
C VAL A 19 -26.78 2.46 16.55
N LEU A 20 -26.67 1.14 16.43
CA LEU A 20 -27.61 0.34 15.64
C LEU A 20 -29.06 0.51 16.15
N PRO A 21 -30.06 0.40 15.25
CA PRO A 21 -31.46 0.38 15.62
C PRO A 21 -31.76 -0.68 16.71
N ARG A 22 -32.71 -0.42 17.58
CA ARG A 22 -33.00 -1.30 18.74
C ARG A 22 -33.17 -2.77 18.38
N GLY A 23 -33.79 -3.08 17.24
CA GLY A 23 -34.01 -4.46 16.78
C GLY A 23 -32.73 -5.16 16.21
N GLN A 24 -31.68 -4.41 15.89
CA GLN A 24 -30.42 -4.94 15.35
C GLN A 24 -29.26 -4.83 16.34
N ARG A 25 -29.46 -4.11 17.44
CA ARG A 25 -28.42 -3.87 18.45
C ARG A 25 -28.20 -5.12 19.29
N PRO A 26 -26.96 -5.67 19.34
CA PRO A 26 -26.65 -6.80 20.22
C PRO A 26 -26.84 -6.42 21.70
N ALA A 27 -27.07 -7.42 22.53
CA ALA A 27 -27.10 -7.24 23.97
C ALA A 27 -25.78 -6.69 24.51
N LYS A 28 -25.83 -5.92 25.62
CA LYS A 28 -24.63 -5.24 26.18
C LYS A 28 -23.47 -6.20 26.49
N ASN A 29 -23.75 -7.41 26.96
CA ASN A 29 -22.76 -8.43 27.23
C ASN A 29 -22.07 -8.92 25.94
N ILE A 30 -22.81 -9.08 24.85
CA ILE A 30 -22.28 -9.47 23.52
C ILE A 30 -21.39 -8.36 22.97
N ILE A 31 -21.82 -7.08 23.09
CA ILE A 31 -21.00 -5.93 22.68
C ILE A 31 -19.68 -5.93 23.46
N ARG A 32 -19.70 -6.09 24.79
CA ARG A 32 -18.49 -6.13 25.63
C ARG A 32 -17.55 -7.25 25.22
N GLN A 33 -18.07 -8.44 24.98
CA GLN A 33 -17.28 -9.60 24.57
C GLN A 33 -16.62 -9.34 23.21
N LYS A 34 -17.37 -8.82 22.23
CA LYS A 34 -16.83 -8.48 20.90
C LYS A 34 -15.76 -7.39 20.95
N VAL A 35 -15.97 -6.35 21.75
CA VAL A 35 -14.99 -5.29 21.98
C VAL A 35 -13.70 -5.85 22.60
N ALA A 36 -13.81 -6.72 23.60
CA ALA A 36 -12.65 -7.36 24.23
C ALA A 36 -11.86 -8.20 23.21
N GLN A 37 -12.52 -9.01 22.41
CA GLN A 37 -11.89 -9.80 21.34
C GLN A 37 -11.19 -8.90 20.31
N LEU A 38 -11.85 -7.83 19.84
CA LEU A 38 -11.25 -6.89 18.89
C LEU A 38 -10.03 -6.17 19.47
N LEU A 39 -10.11 -5.74 20.73
CA LEU A 39 -8.97 -5.11 21.41
C LEU A 39 -7.78 -6.07 21.60
N GLU A 40 -8.05 -7.35 21.83
CA GLU A 40 -7.02 -8.38 21.86
C GLU A 40 -6.38 -8.58 20.50
N MET A 41 -7.17 -8.72 19.43
CA MET A 41 -6.70 -8.85 18.03
C MET A 41 -5.81 -7.67 17.61
N VAL A 42 -6.17 -6.44 18.01
CA VAL A 42 -5.35 -5.26 17.72
C VAL A 42 -4.23 -5.01 18.75
N GLN A 43 -4.01 -5.96 19.70
CA GLN A 43 -2.97 -5.88 20.75
C GLN A 43 -3.13 -4.67 21.69
N LEU A 44 -4.36 -4.28 21.97
CA LEU A 44 -4.69 -3.14 22.84
C LEU A 44 -5.62 -3.52 24.00
N ALA A 45 -5.67 -4.80 24.41
CA ALA A 45 -6.53 -5.27 25.49
C ALA A 45 -6.37 -4.47 26.80
N ALA A 46 -5.14 -4.13 27.18
CA ALA A 46 -4.84 -3.35 28.39
C ALA A 46 -5.22 -1.86 28.29
N PHE A 47 -5.59 -1.38 27.11
CA PHE A 47 -5.82 0.05 26.85
C PHE A 47 -7.32 0.42 26.79
N GLY A 48 -8.22 -0.52 27.00
CA GLY A 48 -9.68 -0.32 26.85
C GLY A 48 -10.25 0.88 27.59
N ASN A 49 -9.73 1.17 28.79
CA ASN A 49 -10.19 2.29 29.63
C ASN A 49 -9.46 3.63 29.37
N ARG A 50 -8.47 3.64 28.46
CA ARG A 50 -7.75 4.87 28.09
C ARG A 50 -8.55 5.71 27.09
N TYR A 51 -8.21 7.00 27.04
CA TYR A 51 -8.72 7.92 26.04
C TYR A 51 -7.74 8.05 24.85
N PRO A 52 -8.21 8.44 23.66
CA PRO A 52 -7.34 8.59 22.49
C PRO A 52 -6.10 9.44 22.70
N ALA A 53 -6.19 10.51 23.49
CA ALA A 53 -5.05 11.39 23.82
C ALA A 53 -3.92 10.68 24.60
N GLN A 54 -4.16 9.52 25.18
CA GLN A 54 -3.19 8.73 25.95
C GLN A 54 -2.53 7.61 25.10
N LEU A 55 -2.76 7.63 23.77
CA LEU A 55 -2.28 6.62 22.85
C LEU A 55 -1.28 7.23 21.85
N SER A 56 -0.32 6.42 21.40
CA SER A 56 0.51 6.76 20.24
C SER A 56 -0.31 6.78 18.94
N GLY A 57 0.21 7.40 17.88
CA GLY A 57 -0.44 7.45 16.58
C GLY A 57 -0.81 6.07 16.04
N GLY A 58 0.12 5.09 16.10
CA GLY A 58 -0.14 3.72 15.69
C GLY A 58 -1.19 3.01 16.55
N GLN A 59 -1.21 3.28 17.86
CA GLN A 59 -2.27 2.75 18.74
C GLN A 59 -3.64 3.35 18.40
N GLN A 60 -3.71 4.66 18.13
CA GLN A 60 -4.97 5.30 17.70
C GLN A 60 -5.49 4.69 16.39
N GLN A 61 -4.60 4.37 15.49
CA GLN A 61 -4.91 3.75 14.21
C GLN A 61 -5.49 2.34 14.38
N ARG A 62 -4.86 1.52 15.24
CA ARG A 62 -5.39 0.20 15.59
C ARG A 62 -6.77 0.27 16.24
N VAL A 63 -7.03 1.27 17.08
CA VAL A 63 -8.37 1.52 17.65
C VAL A 63 -9.37 1.88 16.55
N ALA A 64 -8.99 2.75 15.60
CA ALA A 64 -9.86 3.14 14.50
C ALA A 64 -10.21 1.92 13.60
N LEU A 65 -9.25 1.04 13.38
CA LEU A 65 -9.48 -0.21 12.66
C LEU A 65 -10.40 -1.15 13.44
N ALA A 66 -10.14 -1.38 14.74
CA ALA A 66 -11.01 -2.20 15.58
C ALA A 66 -12.46 -1.69 15.58
N ARG A 67 -12.63 -0.35 15.61
CA ARG A 67 -13.95 0.28 15.48
C ARG A 67 -14.63 0.00 14.14
N ALA A 68 -13.87 0.08 13.03
CA ALA A 68 -14.39 -0.22 11.70
C ALA A 68 -14.80 -1.69 11.57
N LEU A 69 -14.02 -2.60 12.13
CA LEU A 69 -14.29 -4.04 12.11
C LEU A 69 -15.39 -4.49 13.10
N ALA A 70 -15.76 -3.66 14.06
CA ALA A 70 -16.74 -4.03 15.09
C ALA A 70 -18.11 -4.42 14.50
N THR A 71 -18.49 -3.83 13.38
CA THR A 71 -19.75 -4.15 12.68
C THR A 71 -19.62 -5.32 11.72
N ALA A 72 -18.45 -5.99 11.65
CA ALA A 72 -18.15 -7.08 10.73
C ALA A 72 -18.45 -6.74 9.26
N PRO A 73 -17.86 -5.67 8.70
CA PRO A 73 -18.11 -5.26 7.33
C PRO A 73 -17.48 -6.25 6.35
N GLU A 74 -18.12 -6.43 5.18
CA GLU A 74 -17.54 -7.19 4.07
C GLU A 74 -16.42 -6.41 3.36
N VAL A 75 -16.52 -5.07 3.36
CA VAL A 75 -15.54 -4.16 2.72
C VAL A 75 -15.10 -3.08 3.70
N VAL A 76 -13.80 -2.85 3.77
CA VAL A 76 -13.18 -1.77 4.57
C VAL A 76 -12.39 -0.85 3.64
N LEU A 77 -12.65 0.44 3.74
CA LEU A 77 -11.94 1.47 2.98
C LEU A 77 -10.88 2.13 3.86
N PHE A 78 -9.67 2.19 3.34
CA PHE A 78 -8.51 2.80 3.99
C PHE A 78 -8.02 3.96 3.14
N ASP A 79 -8.05 5.15 3.70
CA ASP A 79 -7.55 6.36 3.05
C ASP A 79 -6.25 6.79 3.75
N GLU A 80 -5.12 6.60 3.06
CA GLU A 80 -3.75 6.84 3.54
C GLU A 80 -3.50 6.33 4.98
N PRO A 81 -3.76 5.04 5.26
CA PRO A 81 -3.82 4.55 6.64
C PRO A 81 -2.47 4.64 7.38
N PHE A 82 -1.35 4.77 6.71
CA PHE A 82 -0.01 4.76 7.32
C PHE A 82 0.77 6.07 7.20
N GLY A 83 0.20 7.11 6.57
CA GLY A 83 0.91 8.33 6.21
C GLY A 83 1.50 9.15 7.38
N ALA A 84 0.95 9.03 8.59
CA ALA A 84 1.38 9.80 9.76
C ALA A 84 2.29 9.00 10.73
N LEU A 85 2.81 7.84 10.31
CA LEU A 85 3.60 6.95 11.15
C LEU A 85 5.07 6.97 10.77
N ASP A 86 5.96 6.72 11.76
CA ASP A 86 7.36 6.45 11.49
C ASP A 86 7.54 5.12 10.73
N VAL A 87 8.71 4.96 10.10
CA VAL A 87 8.99 3.85 9.17
C VAL A 87 8.82 2.48 9.83
N GLN A 88 9.33 2.31 11.05
CA GLN A 88 9.27 1.02 11.74
C GLN A 88 7.84 0.64 12.12
N VAL A 89 7.11 1.58 12.72
CA VAL A 89 5.71 1.37 13.12
C VAL A 89 4.83 1.10 11.89
N ARG A 90 5.14 1.74 10.76
CA ARG A 90 4.44 1.53 9.50
C ARG A 90 4.63 0.10 8.98
N GLN A 91 5.86 -0.42 8.97
CA GLN A 91 6.14 -1.79 8.53
C GLN A 91 5.44 -2.82 9.41
N ASP A 92 5.56 -2.69 10.73
CA ASP A 92 4.92 -3.60 11.69
C ASP A 92 3.40 -3.61 11.52
N LEU A 93 2.82 -2.43 11.29
CA LEU A 93 1.38 -2.30 11.13
C LEU A 93 0.87 -2.87 9.79
N ARG A 94 1.65 -2.74 8.70
CA ARG A 94 1.33 -3.35 7.40
C ARG A 94 1.28 -4.87 7.50
N LEU A 95 2.33 -5.48 8.05
CA LEU A 95 2.40 -6.93 8.23
C LEU A 95 1.26 -7.47 9.11
N TRP A 96 1.01 -6.78 10.21
CA TRP A 96 -0.08 -7.12 11.12
C TRP A 96 -1.45 -6.99 10.42
N LEU A 97 -1.71 -5.91 9.68
CA LEU A 97 -2.97 -5.70 8.97
C LEU A 97 -3.23 -6.77 7.90
N LYS A 98 -2.19 -7.17 7.18
CA LYS A 98 -2.27 -8.27 6.20
C LYS A 98 -2.64 -9.60 6.86
N GLY A 99 -2.07 -9.89 8.04
CA GLY A 99 -2.45 -11.04 8.85
C GLY A 99 -3.92 -10.99 9.28
N LEU A 100 -4.34 -9.86 9.81
CA LEU A 100 -5.71 -9.65 10.27
C LEU A 100 -6.75 -9.75 9.14
N GLN A 101 -6.43 -9.21 7.95
CA GLN A 101 -7.30 -9.31 6.78
C GLN A 101 -7.50 -10.78 6.35
N ARG A 102 -6.44 -11.58 6.37
CA ARG A 102 -6.53 -13.03 6.09
C ARG A 102 -7.35 -13.79 7.12
N GLU A 103 -7.20 -13.45 8.40
CA GLU A 103 -7.94 -14.08 9.50
C GLU A 103 -9.44 -13.76 9.45
N LEU A 104 -9.80 -12.50 9.18
CA LEU A 104 -11.17 -12.02 9.19
C LEU A 104 -11.89 -12.11 7.83
N GLY A 105 -11.14 -12.24 6.72
CA GLY A 105 -11.68 -12.42 5.38
C GLY A 105 -12.41 -11.21 4.78
N PHE A 106 -12.17 -9.99 5.28
CA PHE A 106 -12.78 -8.79 4.69
C PHE A 106 -12.03 -8.34 3.42
N THR A 107 -12.74 -7.67 2.52
CA THR A 107 -12.12 -7.00 1.38
C THR A 107 -11.59 -5.63 1.80
N GLY A 108 -10.29 -5.40 1.68
CA GLY A 108 -9.65 -4.10 1.93
C GLY A 108 -9.47 -3.31 0.64
N VAL A 109 -9.92 -2.05 0.60
CA VAL A 109 -9.59 -1.09 -0.46
C VAL A 109 -8.70 -0.02 0.16
N PHE A 110 -7.46 0.08 -0.33
CA PHE A 110 -6.45 1.00 0.17
C PHE A 110 -6.20 2.11 -0.84
N VAL A 111 -6.25 3.35 -0.38
CA VAL A 111 -5.75 4.51 -1.13
C VAL A 111 -4.42 4.90 -0.50
N THR A 112 -3.36 4.91 -1.30
CA THR A 112 -2.02 5.29 -0.86
C THR A 112 -1.24 5.92 -2.01
N HIS A 113 -0.32 6.81 -1.69
CA HIS A 113 0.70 7.30 -2.61
C HIS A 113 2.06 6.58 -2.42
N ASP A 114 2.14 5.68 -1.45
CA ASP A 114 3.33 4.89 -1.15
C ASP A 114 3.30 3.58 -1.96
N ARG A 115 4.28 3.44 -2.84
CA ARG A 115 4.46 2.28 -3.70
C ARG A 115 4.66 0.99 -2.91
N GLU A 116 5.48 1.04 -1.86
CA GLU A 116 5.78 -0.13 -1.03
C GLU A 116 4.54 -0.63 -0.29
N GLU A 117 3.70 0.30 0.19
CA GLU A 117 2.43 -0.07 0.81
C GLU A 117 1.54 -0.84 -0.17
N ALA A 118 1.43 -0.36 -1.40
CA ALA A 118 0.62 -1.01 -2.43
C ALA A 118 1.18 -2.41 -2.77
N LEU A 119 2.50 -2.54 -2.95
CA LEU A 119 3.15 -3.81 -3.30
C LEU A 119 3.06 -4.85 -2.18
N ASP A 120 3.18 -4.41 -0.91
CA ASP A 120 3.17 -5.32 0.25
C ASP A 120 1.77 -5.84 0.60
N LEU A 121 0.74 -5.00 0.44
CA LEU A 121 -0.60 -5.29 0.94
C LEU A 121 -1.55 -5.84 -0.11
N ALA A 122 -1.47 -5.35 -1.34
CA ALA A 122 -2.51 -5.56 -2.32
C ALA A 122 -2.36 -6.87 -3.11
N ASP A 123 -3.48 -7.57 -3.33
CA ASP A 123 -3.57 -8.64 -4.33
C ASP A 123 -3.78 -8.06 -5.74
N ARG A 124 -4.34 -6.86 -5.83
CA ARG A 124 -4.52 -6.09 -7.08
C ARG A 124 -4.24 -4.61 -6.82
N ILE A 125 -3.53 -3.98 -7.75
CA ILE A 125 -3.18 -2.56 -7.69
C ILE A 125 -3.84 -1.84 -8.86
N VAL A 126 -4.48 -0.72 -8.55
CA VAL A 126 -5.04 0.20 -9.53
C VAL A 126 -4.22 1.48 -9.50
N VAL A 127 -3.44 1.70 -10.56
CA VAL A 127 -2.69 2.95 -10.73
C VAL A 127 -3.62 3.98 -11.38
N MET A 128 -3.81 5.11 -10.69
CA MET A 128 -4.65 6.21 -11.16
C MET A 128 -3.82 7.42 -11.56
N ARG A 129 -4.24 8.10 -12.62
CA ARG A 129 -3.60 9.32 -13.12
C ARG A 129 -4.66 10.25 -13.71
N HIS A 130 -4.65 11.52 -13.29
CA HIS A 130 -5.61 12.53 -13.77
C HIS A 130 -7.08 12.09 -13.72
N GLY A 131 -7.45 11.36 -12.66
CA GLY A 131 -8.83 10.85 -12.48
C GLY A 131 -9.19 9.63 -13.33
N ALA A 132 -8.27 9.09 -14.12
CA ALA A 132 -8.46 7.88 -14.93
C ALA A 132 -7.60 6.72 -14.43
N ILE A 133 -8.03 5.49 -14.68
CA ILE A 133 -7.25 4.29 -14.40
C ILE A 133 -6.19 4.14 -15.50
N ALA A 134 -4.91 4.22 -15.12
CA ALA A 134 -3.78 4.00 -16.03
C ALA A 134 -3.51 2.50 -16.20
N GLN A 135 -3.53 1.74 -15.09
CA GLN A 135 -3.37 0.28 -15.13
C GLN A 135 -4.04 -0.37 -13.92
N ASN A 136 -4.56 -1.58 -14.12
CA ASN A 136 -5.11 -2.44 -13.07
C ASN A 136 -4.56 -3.85 -13.24
N ALA A 137 -3.69 -4.29 -12.33
CA ALA A 137 -3.01 -5.58 -12.42
C ALA A 137 -2.64 -6.11 -11.02
N ASP A 138 -2.21 -7.37 -10.92
CA ASP A 138 -1.50 -7.85 -9.73
C ASP A 138 -0.09 -7.20 -9.64
N PRO A 139 0.54 -7.23 -8.47
CA PRO A 139 1.85 -6.60 -8.27
C PRO A 139 2.95 -7.08 -9.22
N GLN A 140 2.99 -8.39 -9.52
CA GLN A 140 4.01 -8.98 -10.40
C GLN A 140 3.82 -8.50 -11.83
N GLN A 141 2.60 -8.51 -12.32
CA GLN A 141 2.25 -8.06 -13.66
C GLN A 141 2.48 -6.56 -13.83
N LEU A 142 2.13 -5.76 -12.81
CA LEU A 142 2.37 -4.33 -12.82
C LEU A 142 3.86 -3.99 -12.87
N TYR A 143 4.68 -4.80 -12.18
CA TYR A 143 6.13 -4.67 -12.18
C TYR A 143 6.75 -5.13 -13.51
N ALA A 144 6.35 -6.29 -14.04
CA ALA A 144 6.96 -6.90 -15.23
C ALA A 144 6.52 -6.22 -16.54
N ALA A 145 5.26 -5.76 -16.62
CA ALA A 145 4.65 -5.21 -17.83
C ALA A 145 3.88 -3.91 -17.52
N PRO A 146 4.57 -2.81 -17.14
CA PRO A 146 3.95 -1.52 -16.92
C PRO A 146 3.34 -1.00 -18.23
N ALA A 147 2.12 -0.44 -18.16
CA ALA A 147 1.37 0.02 -19.33
C ALA A 147 2.03 1.20 -20.06
N ASP A 148 2.76 2.04 -19.33
CA ASP A 148 3.51 3.18 -19.91
C ASP A 148 4.73 3.55 -19.03
N ALA A 149 5.57 4.45 -19.56
CA ALA A 149 6.77 4.92 -18.88
C ALA A 149 6.50 5.62 -17.54
N GLN A 150 5.31 6.16 -17.31
CA GLN A 150 4.96 6.83 -16.05
C GLN A 150 4.56 5.79 -14.99
N VAL A 151 3.83 4.74 -15.37
CA VAL A 151 3.57 3.59 -14.49
C VAL A 151 4.89 2.91 -14.12
N PHE A 152 5.78 2.70 -15.10
CA PHE A 152 7.13 2.17 -14.85
C PHE A 152 7.90 2.99 -13.82
N ALA A 153 7.95 4.32 -14.00
CA ALA A 153 8.65 5.23 -13.08
C ALA A 153 8.02 5.30 -11.69
N PHE A 154 6.69 5.15 -11.59
CA PHE A 154 5.99 5.10 -10.31
C PHE A 154 6.30 3.80 -9.56
N MET A 155 6.32 2.66 -10.27
CA MET A 155 6.49 1.33 -9.66
C MET A 155 7.94 0.97 -9.37
N SER A 156 8.92 1.75 -9.83
CA SER A 156 10.34 1.41 -9.70
C SER A 156 11.18 2.63 -9.35
N GLU A 157 12.26 2.41 -8.59
CA GLU A 157 13.34 3.40 -8.55
C GLU A 157 14.07 3.38 -9.89
N THR A 158 13.95 4.46 -10.65
CA THR A 158 14.51 4.53 -11.99
C THR A 158 15.59 5.57 -12.08
N GLN A 159 16.68 5.22 -12.79
CA GLN A 159 17.65 6.17 -13.31
C GLN A 159 17.30 6.51 -14.76
N ARG A 160 17.32 7.80 -15.10
CA ARG A 160 17.05 8.27 -16.46
C ARG A 160 18.29 8.85 -17.07
N PHE A 161 18.54 8.46 -18.30
CA PHE A 161 19.70 8.89 -19.08
C PHE A 161 19.21 9.48 -20.40
N PRO A 162 19.74 10.65 -20.84
CA PRO A 162 19.53 11.11 -22.20
C PRO A 162 19.99 10.04 -23.19
N ALA A 163 19.15 9.73 -24.15
CA ALA A 163 19.43 8.67 -25.11
C ALA A 163 19.02 9.07 -26.53
N HIS A 164 19.70 8.48 -27.53
CA HIS A 164 19.37 8.60 -28.92
C HIS A 164 19.11 7.23 -29.51
N LEU A 165 17.95 7.04 -30.12
CA LEU A 165 17.61 5.82 -30.83
C LEU A 165 17.89 5.98 -32.32
N ALA A 166 18.69 5.06 -32.89
CA ALA A 166 18.91 4.96 -34.32
C ALA A 166 19.01 3.49 -34.71
N ALA A 167 18.28 3.08 -35.74
CA ALA A 167 18.32 1.74 -36.31
C ALA A 167 18.18 0.61 -35.26
N HIS A 168 17.23 0.74 -34.32
CA HIS A 168 16.99 -0.18 -33.20
C HIS A 168 18.13 -0.23 -32.16
N ILE A 169 19.03 0.76 -32.13
CA ILE A 169 20.07 0.86 -31.11
C ILE A 169 19.86 2.15 -30.31
N VAL A 170 19.72 2.01 -29.01
CA VAL A 170 19.66 3.14 -28.07
C VAL A 170 21.08 3.47 -27.62
N HIS A 171 21.50 4.70 -27.83
CA HIS A 171 22.79 5.23 -27.39
C HIS A 171 22.59 6.18 -26.21
N SER A 172 23.36 6.00 -25.14
CA SER A 172 23.46 6.93 -24.03
C SER A 172 24.92 7.12 -23.62
N GLY A 173 25.51 8.25 -23.98
CA GLY A 173 26.94 8.49 -23.82
C GLY A 173 27.76 7.47 -24.62
N ARG A 174 28.56 6.67 -23.93
CA ARG A 174 29.38 5.58 -24.54
C ARG A 174 28.68 4.21 -24.50
N ALA A 175 27.57 4.11 -23.79
CA ALA A 175 26.78 2.88 -23.68
C ALA A 175 25.80 2.75 -24.84
N TRP A 176 25.49 1.53 -25.23
CA TRP A 176 24.46 1.26 -26.21
C TRP A 176 23.72 -0.05 -25.87
N VAL A 177 22.45 -0.12 -26.30
CA VAL A 177 21.64 -1.31 -26.17
C VAL A 177 20.82 -1.50 -27.44
N LYS A 178 20.68 -2.74 -27.88
CA LYS A 178 19.82 -3.09 -29.01
C LYS A 178 18.39 -3.31 -28.50
N VAL A 179 17.42 -2.68 -29.16
CA VAL A 179 15.99 -2.86 -28.88
C VAL A 179 15.36 -3.72 -29.96
N GLU A 180 14.57 -4.72 -29.54
CA GLU A 180 13.89 -5.62 -30.49
C GLU A 180 12.58 -5.05 -31.02
N GLN A 181 11.98 -4.11 -30.29
CA GLN A 181 10.72 -3.49 -30.70
C GLN A 181 10.95 -2.35 -31.70
N PRO A 182 10.07 -2.20 -32.70
CA PRO A 182 10.13 -1.09 -33.63
C PRO A 182 9.76 0.21 -32.91
N LEU A 183 10.74 1.03 -32.60
CA LEU A 183 10.60 2.38 -32.10
C LEU A 183 11.04 3.38 -33.15
N ALA A 184 10.43 4.56 -33.20
CA ALA A 184 10.83 5.62 -34.10
C ALA A 184 12.21 6.17 -33.71
N ASP A 185 13.10 6.36 -34.66
CA ASP A 185 14.40 6.99 -34.45
C ASP A 185 14.24 8.40 -33.87
N GLY A 186 15.10 8.81 -32.95
CA GLY A 186 15.07 10.13 -32.36
C GLY A 186 15.72 10.22 -30.97
N ASN A 187 15.62 11.40 -30.42
CA ASN A 187 16.10 11.68 -29.05
C ASN A 187 15.00 11.33 -28.02
N GLY A 188 15.44 10.82 -26.87
CA GLY A 188 14.54 10.45 -25.78
C GLY A 188 15.30 10.24 -24.47
N GLU A 189 14.68 9.53 -23.56
CA GLU A 189 15.29 9.12 -22.30
C GLU A 189 15.27 7.59 -22.21
N LEU A 190 16.40 7.02 -21.80
CA LEU A 190 16.50 5.63 -21.36
C LEU A 190 16.26 5.60 -19.85
N ALA A 191 15.21 4.91 -19.42
CA ALA A 191 14.89 4.70 -18.02
C ALA A 191 15.22 3.25 -17.63
N LEU A 192 16.11 3.09 -16.65
CA LEU A 192 16.51 1.79 -16.10
C LEU A 192 16.12 1.71 -14.63
N ARG A 193 15.71 0.53 -14.17
CA ARG A 193 15.55 0.27 -12.75
C ARG A 193 16.92 0.13 -12.10
N VAL A 194 17.08 0.67 -10.90
CA VAL A 194 18.37 0.64 -10.19
C VAL A 194 18.83 -0.80 -9.95
N GLN A 195 17.91 -1.71 -9.62
CA GLN A 195 18.21 -3.12 -9.38
C GLN A 195 18.53 -3.95 -10.64
N ASP A 196 18.18 -3.44 -11.83
CA ASP A 196 18.46 -4.11 -13.11
C ASP A 196 19.84 -3.65 -13.67
N ILE A 197 20.54 -2.77 -12.94
CA ILE A 197 21.88 -2.28 -13.31
C ILE A 197 22.93 -3.15 -12.63
N GLU A 198 23.59 -4.00 -13.37
CA GLU A 198 24.77 -4.73 -12.91
C GLU A 198 26.05 -3.99 -13.31
N LEU A 199 26.94 -3.77 -12.33
CA LEU A 199 28.29 -3.28 -12.62
C LEU A 199 29.14 -4.48 -13.08
N ALA A 200 29.38 -4.58 -14.38
CA ALA A 200 30.26 -5.60 -14.92
C ALA A 200 31.72 -5.08 -14.93
N ASP A 201 32.63 -5.86 -14.36
CA ASP A 201 34.11 -5.64 -14.42
C ASP A 201 34.67 -5.94 -15.80
N HIS A 202 33.96 -5.69 -16.89
CA HIS A 202 34.39 -5.96 -18.25
C HIS A 202 34.59 -4.69 -19.08
N PRO A 203 35.47 -4.73 -20.07
CA PRO A 203 35.78 -3.56 -20.89
C PRO A 203 34.52 -3.02 -21.57
N PRO A 204 34.47 -1.71 -21.86
CA PRO A 204 33.30 -1.03 -22.37
C PRO A 204 32.80 -1.67 -23.68
N GLY A 205 31.59 -2.20 -23.66
CA GLY A 205 30.96 -2.76 -24.87
C GLY A 205 29.68 -3.60 -24.70
N HIS A 206 29.39 -4.16 -23.55
CA HIS A 206 28.21 -5.02 -23.39
C HIS A 206 27.46 -4.75 -22.08
N VAL A 207 26.33 -4.09 -22.17
CA VAL A 207 25.29 -4.16 -21.15
C VAL A 207 24.22 -5.10 -21.69
N GLN A 208 24.15 -6.33 -21.17
CA GLN A 208 22.98 -7.17 -21.36
C GLN A 208 21.92 -6.72 -20.35
N LEU A 209 20.82 -6.15 -20.85
CA LEU A 209 19.63 -5.94 -20.04
C LEU A 209 18.86 -7.26 -20.00
N PRO A 210 18.43 -7.76 -18.82
CA PRO A 210 17.50 -8.87 -18.78
C PRO A 210 16.20 -8.49 -19.48
N LEU A 211 15.67 -9.38 -20.30
CA LEU A 211 14.43 -9.29 -21.03
C LEU A 211 13.22 -9.43 -20.09
#